data_ebcfbbe9c62cf51961003129dfa224c9
#
_entry.id   ebcfbbe9c62cf51961003129dfa224c9
#
_cell.length_a   1.000
_cell.length_b   1.000
_cell.length_c   1.000
_cell.angle_alpha   90.00
_cell.angle_beta   90.00
_cell.angle_gamma   90.00
#
_symmetry.space_group_name_H-M   'P 1'
#
loop_
_entity.id
_entity.type
_entity.pdbx_description
1 polymer ?
#
loop_
_entity_poly.entity_id
_entity_poly.type
_entity_poly.pdbx_seq_one_letter_code
_entity_poly.pdbx_strand_id
1 'polypeptide(L)'
;MASVMLVAMMMLKRNGLGNSWASFIPAMMLLPFVSRGTLRPLVLSLRTWRWLMPLLQFLFVLFMMGVASSIETGTGASLYWWLAVASVCGAVHDMVAADLCAQWCRGWNRTRIQTCLFFAIMAVVLGFGGTLILAGDMEVMTRRLGEAWSLAYHLLAVLMLVVALICTATLRPSPQWQAMSMAEAWRLCRTETGRWWRFRRQVVYAICLVLLTLHEWMIWWGVPMFLVDPGSIGGLSMGPQEVGYVLGTLGVMALVLGCVTGFRVLSRNGLRHWLWPMVVAMALPDMLLVYLAYAMPADIWHVFVCLGVENFCCGFGLAGILLYIMYYARGRGMAANADTYMSLLAFSAMAAGAATGFVQDYFGYRRFFILVVAAALVAVVAFACLPRMRRR
;
A
#
# COMPACT_ATOMS: atom_id res chain seq x y z
N MET A 1 6.71 -1.26 1.80
CA MET A 1 6.82 -1.50 0.34
C MET A 1 5.95 -0.57 -0.50
N ALA A 2 4.69 -0.34 -0.16
CA ALA A 2 3.86 0.67 -0.87
C ALA A 2 4.53 2.04 -0.94
N SER A 3 5.15 2.49 0.14
CA SER A 3 5.94 3.72 0.18
C SER A 3 7.05 3.76 -0.87
N VAL A 4 7.79 2.67 -1.04
CA VAL A 4 8.88 2.58 -2.03
C VAL A 4 8.33 2.62 -3.46
N MET A 5 7.16 2.03 -3.72
CA MET A 5 6.51 2.07 -5.03
C MET A 5 6.07 3.48 -5.41
N LEU A 6 5.45 4.21 -4.47
CA LEU A 6 5.03 5.59 -4.70
C LEU A 6 6.24 6.53 -4.85
N VAL A 7 7.29 6.33 -4.05
CA VAL A 7 8.55 7.07 -4.22
C VAL A 7 9.17 6.77 -5.58
N ALA A 8 9.21 5.49 -6.01
CA ALA A 8 9.70 5.12 -7.33
C ALA A 8 8.87 5.74 -8.47
N MET A 9 7.55 5.78 -8.34
CA MET A 9 6.66 6.44 -9.30
C MET A 9 7.00 7.93 -9.42
N MET A 10 7.14 8.63 -8.30
CA MET A 10 7.47 10.05 -8.28
C MET A 10 8.85 10.31 -8.88
N MET A 11 9.85 9.50 -8.54
CA MET A 11 11.18 9.58 -9.10
C MET A 11 11.15 9.38 -10.63
N LEU A 12 10.47 8.33 -11.13
CA LEU A 12 10.34 8.07 -12.56
C LEU A 12 9.64 9.22 -13.29
N LYS A 13 8.60 9.77 -12.68
CA LYS A 13 7.88 10.93 -13.18
C LYS A 13 8.79 12.17 -13.29
N ARG A 14 9.55 12.45 -12.24
CA ARG A 14 10.50 13.59 -12.22
C ARG A 14 11.63 13.40 -13.23
N ASN A 15 12.04 12.17 -13.52
CA ASN A 15 12.99 11.85 -14.59
C ASN A 15 12.39 11.89 -16.01
N GLY A 16 11.17 12.39 -16.17
CA GLY A 16 10.56 12.68 -17.47
C GLY A 16 9.77 11.52 -18.10
N LEU A 17 9.48 10.43 -17.35
CA LEU A 17 8.58 9.41 -17.85
C LEU A 17 7.14 9.93 -17.89
N GLY A 18 6.40 9.59 -18.96
CA GLY A 18 4.96 9.84 -19.07
C GLY A 18 4.19 9.08 -17.97
N ASN A 19 2.99 9.55 -17.65
CA ASN A 19 2.17 8.99 -16.57
C ASN A 19 1.88 7.51 -16.77
N SER A 20 1.68 7.06 -18.02
CA SER A 20 1.49 5.64 -18.35
C SER A 20 2.62 4.76 -17.81
N TRP A 21 3.86 5.08 -18.10
CA TRP A 21 5.01 4.27 -17.64
C TRP A 21 5.40 4.52 -16.20
N ALA A 22 5.25 5.77 -15.74
CA ALA A 22 5.54 6.13 -14.35
C ALA A 22 4.65 5.40 -13.34
N SER A 23 3.40 5.09 -13.70
CA SER A 23 2.50 4.26 -12.87
C SER A 23 2.64 2.77 -13.14
N PHE A 24 2.79 2.35 -14.41
CA PHE A 24 2.84 0.95 -14.80
C PHE A 24 4.02 0.19 -14.17
N ILE A 25 5.23 0.76 -14.25
CA ILE A 25 6.44 0.09 -13.76
C ILE A 25 6.35 -0.20 -12.26
N PRO A 26 6.07 0.78 -11.37
CA PRO A 26 5.91 0.49 -9.95
C PRO A 26 4.69 -0.37 -9.63
N ALA A 27 3.61 -0.32 -10.43
CA ALA A 27 2.47 -1.22 -10.26
C ALA A 27 2.87 -2.69 -10.50
N MET A 28 3.72 -2.98 -11.48
CA MET A 28 4.24 -4.33 -11.71
C MET A 28 5.11 -4.85 -10.55
N MET A 29 5.68 -3.98 -9.74
CA MET A 29 6.36 -4.37 -8.51
C MET A 29 5.41 -4.98 -7.45
N LEU A 30 4.09 -4.88 -7.62
CA LEU A 30 3.11 -5.58 -6.78
C LEU A 30 2.95 -7.07 -7.14
N LEU A 31 3.49 -7.53 -8.25
CA LEU A 31 3.36 -8.93 -8.69
C LEU A 31 3.77 -9.96 -7.62
N PRO A 32 4.88 -9.81 -6.87
CA PRO A 32 5.22 -10.71 -5.77
C PRO A 32 4.19 -10.70 -4.63
N PHE A 33 3.54 -9.55 -4.39
CA PHE A 33 2.47 -9.43 -3.39
C PHE A 33 1.17 -10.08 -3.84
N VAL A 34 0.89 -10.07 -5.14
CA VAL A 34 -0.24 -10.84 -5.74
C VAL A 34 0.02 -12.33 -5.60
N SER A 35 1.27 -12.76 -5.79
CA SER A 35 1.68 -14.17 -5.74
C SER A 35 2.04 -14.67 -4.33
N ARG A 36 1.51 -14.07 -3.24
CA ARG A 36 1.78 -14.50 -1.85
C ARG A 36 1.59 -16.00 -1.62
N GLY A 37 0.58 -16.59 -2.24
CA GLY A 37 0.33 -18.03 -2.13
C GLY A 37 1.49 -18.92 -2.59
N THR A 38 2.29 -18.46 -3.56
CA THR A 38 3.49 -19.17 -4.06
C THR A 38 4.72 -18.89 -3.20
N LEU A 39 4.79 -17.73 -2.54
CA LEU A 39 5.89 -17.36 -1.65
C LEU A 39 5.69 -17.86 -0.21
N ARG A 40 4.46 -18.13 0.19
CA ARG A 40 4.10 -18.59 1.54
C ARG A 40 4.82 -19.87 1.99
N PRO A 41 5.01 -20.91 1.13
CA PRO A 41 5.79 -22.10 1.50
C PRO A 41 7.22 -21.77 1.95
N LEU A 42 7.87 -20.81 1.29
CA LEU A 42 9.22 -20.34 1.66
C LEU A 42 9.21 -19.73 3.07
N VAL A 43 8.25 -18.85 3.34
CA VAL A 43 8.10 -18.23 4.67
C VAL A 43 7.85 -19.28 5.74
N LEU A 44 6.97 -20.26 5.49
CA LEU A 44 6.64 -21.32 6.44
C LEU A 44 7.83 -22.25 6.73
N SER A 45 8.67 -22.54 5.73
CA SER A 45 9.85 -23.40 5.92
C SER A 45 10.99 -22.70 6.67
N LEU A 46 11.12 -21.38 6.49
CA LEU A 46 12.19 -20.57 7.09
C LEU A 46 11.80 -19.83 8.37
N ARG A 47 10.53 -19.84 8.75
CA ARG A 47 10.00 -19.02 9.88
C ARG A 47 10.65 -19.28 11.24
N THR A 48 11.25 -20.45 11.44
CA THR A 48 11.96 -20.78 12.67
C THR A 48 13.36 -20.16 12.73
N TRP A 49 13.87 -19.70 11.61
CA TRP A 49 15.18 -19.11 11.53
C TRP A 49 15.19 -17.68 12.09
N ARG A 50 15.88 -17.47 13.18
CA ARG A 50 15.89 -16.19 13.91
C ARG A 50 16.42 -15.00 13.10
N TRP A 51 17.25 -15.28 12.08
CA TRP A 51 17.88 -14.27 11.25
C TRP A 51 17.06 -13.92 10.01
N LEU A 52 15.95 -14.59 9.75
CA LEU A 52 15.16 -14.38 8.52
C LEU A 52 14.73 -12.92 8.36
N MET A 53 14.14 -12.35 9.42
CA MET A 53 13.67 -10.95 9.37
C MET A 53 14.82 -9.95 9.21
N PRO A 54 15.89 -9.99 10.05
CA PRO A 54 17.06 -9.14 9.86
C PRO A 54 17.72 -9.30 8.48
N LEU A 55 17.87 -10.54 7.99
CA LEU A 55 18.45 -10.79 6.67
C LEU A 55 17.68 -10.08 5.56
N LEU A 56 16.34 -10.22 5.57
CA LEU A 56 15.49 -9.56 4.57
C LEU A 56 15.63 -8.03 4.63
N GLN A 57 15.79 -7.46 5.82
CA GLN A 57 16.01 -6.03 6.00
C GLN A 57 17.38 -5.58 5.50
N PHE A 58 18.45 -6.35 5.77
CA PHE A 58 19.79 -6.07 5.22
C PHE A 58 19.82 -6.20 3.69
N LEU A 59 19.13 -7.20 3.12
CA LEU A 59 19.00 -7.31 1.67
C LEU A 59 18.24 -6.11 1.09
N PHE A 60 17.21 -5.64 1.78
CA PHE A 60 16.48 -4.47 1.35
C PHE A 60 17.34 -3.19 1.36
N VAL A 61 18.21 -3.02 2.38
CA VAL A 61 19.22 -1.95 2.41
C VAL A 61 20.13 -2.02 1.19
N LEU A 62 20.65 -3.20 0.89
CA LEU A 62 21.52 -3.41 -0.28
C LEU A 62 20.82 -3.04 -1.59
N PHE A 63 19.54 -3.43 -1.74
CA PHE A 63 18.76 -3.11 -2.93
C PHE A 63 18.46 -1.61 -3.05
N MET A 64 18.19 -0.92 -1.95
CA MET A 64 18.01 0.53 -1.96
C MET A 64 19.30 1.27 -2.33
N MET A 65 20.46 0.79 -1.87
CA MET A 65 21.75 1.32 -2.31
C MET A 65 21.99 1.04 -3.80
N GLY A 66 21.60 -0.13 -4.31
CA GLY A 66 21.65 -0.45 -5.74
C GLY A 66 20.75 0.48 -6.59
N VAL A 67 19.56 0.81 -6.10
CA VAL A 67 18.68 1.82 -6.73
C VAL A 67 19.39 3.18 -6.76
N ALA A 68 19.92 3.64 -5.62
CA ALA A 68 20.61 4.92 -5.53
C ALA A 68 21.78 5.04 -6.51
N SER A 69 22.65 4.03 -6.55
CA SER A 69 23.80 4.00 -7.48
C SER A 69 23.37 3.95 -8.95
N SER A 70 22.26 3.28 -9.27
CA SER A 70 21.71 3.24 -10.65
C SER A 70 21.16 4.59 -11.10
N ILE A 71 20.62 5.38 -10.18
CA ILE A 71 20.16 6.74 -10.45
C ILE A 71 21.36 7.64 -10.79
N GLU A 72 22.44 7.56 -10.01
CA GLU A 72 23.66 8.34 -10.25
C GLU A 72 24.32 8.02 -11.58
N THR A 73 24.40 6.73 -11.92
CA THR A 73 25.05 6.28 -13.17
C THR A 73 24.16 6.43 -14.40
N GLY A 74 22.88 6.77 -14.23
CA GLY A 74 21.91 6.91 -15.32
C GLY A 74 21.56 5.60 -16.05
N THR A 75 21.86 4.44 -15.45
CA THR A 75 21.64 3.12 -16.05
C THR A 75 20.21 2.61 -15.77
N GLY A 76 19.27 2.91 -16.68
CA GLY A 76 17.85 2.57 -16.49
C GLY A 76 17.58 1.07 -16.30
N ALA A 77 18.29 0.19 -17.03
CA ALA A 77 18.09 -1.26 -16.91
C ALA A 77 18.46 -1.81 -15.51
N SER A 78 19.53 -1.33 -14.90
CA SER A 78 19.94 -1.72 -13.55
C SER A 78 18.96 -1.21 -12.49
N LEU A 79 18.42 -0.01 -12.67
CA LEU A 79 17.40 0.57 -11.80
C LEU A 79 16.16 -0.34 -11.69
N TYR A 80 15.61 -0.76 -12.82
CA TYR A 80 14.42 -1.64 -12.84
C TYR A 80 14.70 -3.01 -12.24
N TRP A 81 15.91 -3.54 -12.44
CA TRP A 81 16.34 -4.79 -11.82
C TRP A 81 16.37 -4.69 -10.29
N TRP A 82 17.02 -3.65 -9.74
CA TRP A 82 17.08 -3.45 -8.29
C TRP A 82 15.69 -3.25 -7.67
N LEU A 83 14.81 -2.49 -8.33
CA LEU A 83 13.44 -2.32 -7.89
C LEU A 83 12.65 -3.64 -7.91
N ALA A 84 12.82 -4.46 -8.94
CA ALA A 84 12.16 -5.77 -9.03
C ALA A 84 12.59 -6.73 -7.92
N VAL A 85 13.91 -6.82 -7.66
CA VAL A 85 14.42 -7.69 -6.59
C VAL A 85 14.01 -7.18 -5.21
N ALA A 86 14.05 -5.85 -5.00
CA ALA A 86 13.53 -5.23 -3.78
C ALA A 86 12.04 -5.56 -3.54
N SER A 87 11.25 -5.64 -4.60
CA SER A 87 9.84 -6.00 -4.54
C SER A 87 9.62 -7.44 -4.03
N VAL A 88 10.38 -8.40 -4.56
CA VAL A 88 10.32 -9.80 -4.09
C VAL A 88 10.71 -9.89 -2.61
N CYS A 89 11.84 -9.27 -2.25
CA CYS A 89 12.29 -9.20 -0.86
C CYS A 89 11.24 -8.55 0.05
N GLY A 90 10.65 -7.44 -0.39
CA GLY A 90 9.58 -6.74 0.32
C GLY A 90 8.33 -7.58 0.53
N ALA A 91 7.93 -8.40 -0.43
CA ALA A 91 6.77 -9.29 -0.30
C ALA A 91 7.01 -10.39 0.74
N VAL A 92 8.20 -11.00 0.74
CA VAL A 92 8.58 -12.00 1.76
C VAL A 92 8.69 -11.35 3.14
N HIS A 93 9.34 -10.18 3.23
CA HIS A 93 9.45 -9.41 4.47
C HIS A 93 8.07 -9.08 5.08
N ASP A 94 7.13 -8.62 4.25
CA ASP A 94 5.78 -8.26 4.69
C ASP A 94 5.02 -9.47 5.28
N MET A 95 5.15 -10.65 4.68
CA MET A 95 4.56 -11.88 5.22
C MET A 95 5.18 -12.29 6.56
N VAL A 96 6.51 -12.20 6.68
CA VAL A 96 7.21 -12.51 7.95
C VAL A 96 6.83 -11.50 9.03
N ALA A 97 6.79 -10.21 8.69
CA ALA A 97 6.39 -9.16 9.60
C ALA A 97 4.94 -9.35 10.09
N ALA A 98 4.01 -9.69 9.19
CA ALA A 98 2.63 -9.96 9.54
C ALA A 98 2.49 -11.14 10.52
N ASP A 99 3.24 -12.23 10.30
CA ASP A 99 3.26 -13.40 11.19
C ASP A 99 3.82 -13.03 12.58
N LEU A 100 4.90 -12.26 12.63
CA LEU A 100 5.49 -11.79 13.90
C LEU A 100 4.54 -10.84 14.65
N CYS A 101 3.93 -9.88 13.96
CA CYS A 101 2.94 -8.97 14.57
C CYS A 101 1.73 -9.74 15.08
N ALA A 102 1.17 -10.66 14.28
CA ALA A 102 0.03 -11.47 14.70
C ALA A 102 0.33 -12.30 15.95
N GLN A 103 1.57 -12.81 16.06
CA GLN A 103 2.02 -13.54 17.22
C GLN A 103 2.23 -12.63 18.43
N TRP A 104 2.88 -11.49 18.24
CA TRP A 104 3.18 -10.55 19.32
C TRP A 104 1.90 -9.93 19.90
N CYS A 105 0.87 -9.74 19.07
CA CYS A 105 -0.44 -9.22 19.47
C CYS A 105 -1.41 -10.30 20.00
N ARG A 106 -0.98 -11.56 20.14
CA ARG A 106 -1.82 -12.62 20.73
C ARG A 106 -2.29 -12.22 22.14
N GLY A 107 -3.56 -12.49 22.41
CA GLY A 107 -4.20 -12.13 23.67
C GLY A 107 -4.72 -10.69 23.72
N TRP A 108 -4.77 -9.98 22.57
CA TRP A 108 -5.31 -8.61 22.46
C TRP A 108 -4.69 -7.61 23.43
N ASN A 109 -3.39 -7.70 23.66
CA ASN A 109 -2.68 -6.72 24.47
C ASN A 109 -2.68 -5.36 23.77
N ARG A 110 -3.45 -4.42 24.33
CA ARG A 110 -3.68 -3.08 23.77
C ARG A 110 -2.37 -2.34 23.49
N THR A 111 -1.42 -2.40 24.43
CA THR A 111 -0.12 -1.72 24.28
C THR A 111 0.67 -2.25 23.09
N ARG A 112 0.73 -3.58 22.92
CA ARG A 112 1.44 -4.21 21.79
C ARG A 112 0.82 -3.84 20.45
N ILE A 113 -0.51 -3.85 20.36
CA ILE A 113 -1.23 -3.45 19.14
C ILE A 113 -0.93 -1.97 18.81
N GLN A 114 -0.98 -1.08 19.81
CA GLN A 114 -0.65 0.33 19.64
C GLN A 114 0.80 0.53 19.19
N THR A 115 1.74 -0.23 19.74
CA THR A 115 3.15 -0.18 19.35
C THR A 115 3.35 -0.63 17.89
N CYS A 116 2.74 -1.76 17.48
CA CYS A 116 2.79 -2.20 16.07
C CYS A 116 2.21 -1.15 15.13
N LEU A 117 1.07 -0.56 15.50
CA LEU A 117 0.43 0.50 14.69
C LEU A 117 1.31 1.75 14.61
N PHE A 118 1.90 2.19 15.71
CA PHE A 118 2.82 3.32 15.73
C PHE A 118 4.00 3.12 14.78
N PHE A 119 4.67 1.97 14.86
CA PHE A 119 5.79 1.68 13.95
C PHE A 119 5.36 1.57 12.49
N ALA A 120 4.18 1.00 12.22
CA ALA A 120 3.64 0.95 10.86
C ALA A 120 3.38 2.36 10.30
N ILE A 121 2.80 3.25 11.10
CA ILE A 121 2.56 4.66 10.72
C ILE A 121 3.90 5.36 10.47
N MET A 122 4.86 5.26 11.39
CA MET A 122 6.17 5.88 11.24
C MET A 122 6.89 5.36 9.99
N ALA A 123 6.78 4.07 9.66
CA ALA A 123 7.36 3.52 8.45
C ALA A 123 6.77 4.14 7.17
N VAL A 124 5.48 4.47 7.15
CA VAL A 124 4.84 5.14 6.00
C VAL A 124 5.21 6.63 5.98
N VAL A 125 5.10 7.33 7.11
CA VAL A 125 5.43 8.76 7.19
C VAL A 125 6.88 9.03 6.79
N LEU A 126 7.83 8.28 7.34
CA LEU A 126 9.25 8.45 7.03
C LEU A 126 9.62 7.87 5.65
N GLY A 127 9.11 6.68 5.32
CA GLY A 127 9.47 5.98 4.09
C GLY A 127 8.82 6.57 2.83
N PHE A 128 7.69 7.24 2.93
CA PHE A 128 7.05 7.93 1.81
C PHE A 128 7.16 9.45 1.95
N GLY A 129 6.56 10.03 2.97
CA GLY A 129 6.54 11.46 3.17
C GLY A 129 7.94 12.04 3.34
N GLY A 130 8.72 11.50 4.28
CA GLY A 130 10.07 11.95 4.57
C GLY A 130 11.01 11.84 3.37
N THR A 131 10.91 10.75 2.62
CA THR A 131 11.74 10.56 1.41
C THR A 131 11.39 11.55 0.30
N LEU A 132 10.10 11.85 0.09
CA LEU A 132 9.67 12.85 -0.91
C LEU A 132 10.04 14.27 -0.50
N ILE A 133 9.85 14.64 0.77
CA ILE A 133 10.25 15.95 1.30
C ILE A 133 11.74 16.15 1.07
N LEU A 134 12.54 15.17 1.48
CA LEU A 134 13.99 15.23 1.34
C LEU A 134 14.42 15.30 -0.13
N ALA A 135 13.85 14.45 -0.99
CA ALA A 135 14.17 14.46 -2.43
C ALA A 135 13.85 15.84 -3.04
N GLY A 136 12.68 16.41 -2.72
CA GLY A 136 12.30 17.72 -3.22
C GLY A 136 13.16 18.85 -2.70
N ASP A 137 13.52 18.87 -1.41
CA ASP A 137 14.43 19.85 -0.85
C ASP A 137 15.83 19.75 -1.47
N MET A 138 16.31 18.52 -1.69
CA MET A 138 17.59 18.30 -2.36
C MET A 138 17.54 18.70 -3.85
N GLU A 139 16.42 18.51 -4.55
CA GLU A 139 16.25 19.02 -5.93
C GLU A 139 16.47 20.54 -5.99
N VAL A 140 15.89 21.28 -5.03
CA VAL A 140 16.05 22.75 -4.95
C VAL A 140 17.48 23.14 -4.61
N MET A 141 18.14 22.43 -3.70
CA MET A 141 19.49 22.75 -3.23
C MET A 141 20.57 22.39 -4.24
N THR A 142 20.51 21.18 -4.82
CA THR A 142 21.55 20.67 -5.71
C THR A 142 21.34 21.08 -7.16
N ARG A 143 20.08 21.38 -7.55
CA ARG A 143 19.64 21.60 -8.92
C ARG A 143 19.95 20.43 -9.86
N ARG A 144 20.17 19.22 -9.32
CA ARG A 144 20.50 18.00 -10.03
C ARG A 144 19.59 16.87 -9.58
N LEU A 145 18.66 16.47 -10.44
CA LEU A 145 17.65 15.43 -10.14
C LEU A 145 18.30 14.12 -9.67
N GLY A 146 19.29 13.61 -10.42
CA GLY A 146 19.93 12.34 -10.10
C GLY A 146 20.57 12.32 -8.71
N GLU A 147 21.32 13.36 -8.36
CA GLU A 147 21.96 13.47 -7.04
C GLU A 147 20.93 13.56 -5.91
N ALA A 148 19.87 14.34 -6.10
CA ALA A 148 18.81 14.52 -5.10
C ALA A 148 18.09 13.20 -4.78
N TRP A 149 17.65 12.48 -5.82
CA TRP A 149 16.97 11.21 -5.64
C TRP A 149 17.89 10.08 -5.15
N SER A 150 19.14 10.04 -5.59
CA SER A 150 20.14 9.11 -5.07
C SER A 150 20.34 9.31 -3.58
N LEU A 151 20.55 10.56 -3.12
CA LEU A 151 20.70 10.87 -1.70
C LEU A 151 19.47 10.45 -0.89
N ALA A 152 18.27 10.70 -1.40
CA ALA A 152 17.02 10.29 -0.74
C ALA A 152 16.94 8.76 -0.55
N TYR A 153 17.34 7.98 -1.55
CA TYR A 153 17.41 6.52 -1.43
C TYR A 153 18.52 6.02 -0.50
N HIS A 154 19.67 6.70 -0.46
CA HIS A 154 20.73 6.38 0.51
C HIS A 154 20.26 6.62 1.95
N LEU A 155 19.56 7.73 2.22
CA LEU A 155 19.02 8.00 3.55
C LEU A 155 17.91 7.02 3.94
N LEU A 156 17.06 6.62 2.98
CA LEU A 156 16.10 5.54 3.20
C LEU A 156 16.81 4.22 3.54
N ALA A 157 17.91 3.89 2.85
CA ALA A 157 18.73 2.72 3.16
C ALA A 157 19.32 2.80 4.57
N VAL A 158 19.84 3.95 4.99
CA VAL A 158 20.37 4.16 6.35
C VAL A 158 19.26 3.99 7.40
N LEU A 159 18.06 4.55 7.16
CA LEU A 159 16.92 4.37 8.05
C LEU A 159 16.56 2.88 8.20
N MET A 160 16.50 2.16 7.08
CA MET A 160 16.24 0.72 7.08
C MET A 160 17.35 -0.08 7.76
N LEU A 161 18.62 0.35 7.64
CA LEU A 161 19.75 -0.26 8.34
C LEU A 161 19.58 -0.13 9.87
N VAL A 162 19.19 1.03 10.37
CA VAL A 162 18.92 1.24 11.80
C VAL A 162 17.81 0.30 12.27
N VAL A 163 16.71 0.19 11.50
CA VAL A 163 15.62 -0.75 11.81
C VAL A 163 16.12 -2.20 11.81
N ALA A 164 16.95 -2.59 10.85
CA ALA A 164 17.52 -3.93 10.77
C ALA A 164 18.41 -4.26 11.99
N LEU A 165 19.22 -3.32 12.45
CA LEU A 165 20.04 -3.47 13.65
C LEU A 165 19.18 -3.62 14.92
N ILE A 166 18.13 -2.81 15.07
CA ILE A 166 17.17 -2.92 16.19
C ILE A 166 16.48 -4.29 16.14
N CYS A 167 16.00 -4.72 14.97
CA CYS A 167 15.36 -6.02 14.82
C CYS A 167 16.31 -7.17 15.13
N THR A 168 17.58 -7.09 14.74
CA THR A 168 18.62 -8.07 15.06
C THR A 168 18.80 -8.22 16.57
N ALA A 169 18.77 -7.11 17.31
CA ALA A 169 18.95 -7.10 18.75
C ALA A 169 17.70 -7.57 19.51
N THR A 170 16.51 -7.27 19.02
CA THR A 170 15.26 -7.41 19.79
C THR A 170 14.37 -8.57 19.38
N LEU A 171 14.34 -8.93 18.08
CA LEU A 171 13.42 -9.94 17.58
C LEU A 171 13.94 -11.36 17.84
N ARG A 172 13.01 -12.21 18.32
CA ARG A 172 13.24 -13.65 18.46
C ARG A 172 12.04 -14.40 17.88
N PRO A 173 12.27 -15.49 17.08
CA PRO A 173 11.18 -16.34 16.63
C PRO A 173 10.44 -16.95 17.82
N SER A 174 9.16 -17.24 17.61
CA SER A 174 8.39 -17.91 18.66
C SER A 174 8.86 -19.34 18.90
N PRO A 175 9.01 -19.75 20.16
CA PRO A 175 9.23 -21.15 20.50
C PRO A 175 8.09 -22.08 20.01
N GLN A 176 6.90 -21.53 19.74
CA GLN A 176 5.73 -22.29 19.26
C GLN A 176 5.76 -22.60 17.76
N TRP A 177 6.68 -22.00 17.01
CA TRP A 177 6.82 -22.28 15.59
C TRP A 177 7.55 -23.59 15.38
N GLN A 178 6.88 -24.54 14.75
CA GLN A 178 7.49 -25.80 14.34
C GLN A 178 8.15 -25.65 13.00
N ALA A 179 9.32 -26.28 12.82
CA ALA A 179 9.96 -26.41 11.54
C ALA A 179 9.05 -27.23 10.59
N MET A 180 8.92 -26.76 9.37
CA MET A 180 8.15 -27.44 8.33
C MET A 180 9.04 -27.62 7.10
N SER A 181 9.01 -28.80 6.49
CA SER A 181 9.73 -29.00 5.24
C SER A 181 9.10 -28.18 4.10
N MET A 182 9.87 -27.82 3.09
CA MET A 182 9.37 -27.06 1.94
C MET A 182 8.23 -27.84 1.24
N ALA A 183 8.34 -29.15 1.11
CA ALA A 183 7.34 -29.99 0.48
C ALA A 183 6.00 -30.00 1.26
N GLU A 184 6.07 -30.09 2.57
CA GLU A 184 4.87 -30.02 3.44
C GLU A 184 4.22 -28.65 3.39
N ALA A 185 5.03 -27.58 3.45
CA ALA A 185 4.54 -26.21 3.34
C ALA A 185 3.84 -25.96 2.01
N TRP A 186 4.44 -26.45 0.91
CA TRP A 186 3.85 -26.36 -0.44
C TRP A 186 2.53 -27.11 -0.54
N ARG A 187 2.48 -28.35 -0.03
CA ARG A 187 1.27 -29.16 -0.02
C ARG A 187 0.14 -28.51 0.79
N LEU A 188 0.50 -27.94 1.96
CA LEU A 188 -0.44 -27.22 2.82
C LEU A 188 -1.02 -25.99 2.09
N CYS A 189 -0.18 -25.14 1.54
CA CYS A 189 -0.62 -23.93 0.85
C CYS A 189 -1.50 -24.26 -0.36
N ARG A 190 -1.11 -25.23 -1.17
CA ARG A 190 -1.89 -25.66 -2.34
C ARG A 190 -3.27 -26.20 -1.97
N THR A 191 -3.35 -26.99 -0.90
CA THR A 191 -4.64 -27.53 -0.41
C THR A 191 -5.55 -26.44 0.15
N GLU A 192 -5.04 -25.53 0.95
CA GLU A 192 -5.85 -24.47 1.55
C GLU A 192 -6.32 -23.46 0.50
N THR A 193 -5.43 -23.01 -0.39
CA THR A 193 -5.79 -22.10 -1.48
C THR A 193 -6.79 -22.77 -2.45
N GLY A 194 -6.56 -24.03 -2.80
CA GLY A 194 -7.49 -24.78 -3.66
C GLY A 194 -8.86 -24.99 -3.01
N ARG A 195 -8.91 -25.16 -1.70
CA ARG A 195 -10.16 -25.21 -0.94
C ARG A 195 -10.89 -23.87 -1.00
N TRP A 196 -10.20 -22.76 -0.86
CA TRP A 196 -10.78 -21.42 -0.90
C TRP A 196 -11.48 -21.16 -2.24
N TRP A 197 -10.83 -21.44 -3.35
CA TRP A 197 -11.37 -21.22 -4.71
C TRP A 197 -12.55 -22.14 -5.08
N ARG A 198 -12.77 -23.24 -4.39
CA ARG A 198 -13.92 -24.14 -4.63
C ARG A 198 -15.25 -23.57 -4.16
N PHE A 199 -15.24 -22.62 -3.27
CA PHE A 199 -16.47 -22.03 -2.77
C PHE A 199 -16.90 -20.83 -3.62
N ARG A 200 -17.93 -21.03 -4.42
CA ARG A 200 -18.50 -20.00 -5.31
C ARG A 200 -18.79 -18.66 -4.60
N ARG A 201 -19.21 -18.71 -3.35
CA ARG A 201 -19.44 -17.50 -2.52
C ARG A 201 -18.15 -16.70 -2.27
N GLN A 202 -17.03 -17.37 -2.07
CA GLN A 202 -15.75 -16.70 -1.82
C GLN A 202 -15.24 -16.00 -3.07
N VAL A 203 -15.47 -16.57 -4.25
CA VAL A 203 -15.15 -15.92 -5.52
C VAL A 203 -15.96 -14.62 -5.71
N VAL A 204 -17.26 -14.65 -5.41
CA VAL A 204 -18.09 -13.43 -5.46
C VAL A 204 -17.56 -12.37 -4.47
N TYR A 205 -17.21 -12.78 -3.23
CA TYR A 205 -16.62 -11.86 -2.26
C TYR A 205 -15.29 -11.28 -2.73
N ALA A 206 -14.46 -12.09 -3.38
CA ALA A 206 -13.21 -11.66 -3.97
C ALA A 206 -13.41 -10.58 -5.05
N ILE A 207 -14.33 -10.83 -5.97
CA ILE A 207 -14.67 -9.87 -7.04
C ILE A 207 -15.19 -8.56 -6.43
N CYS A 208 -16.11 -8.65 -5.47
CA CYS A 208 -16.63 -7.45 -4.80
C CYS A 208 -15.54 -6.69 -4.05
N LEU A 209 -14.60 -7.38 -3.40
CA LEU A 209 -13.47 -6.74 -2.72
C LEU A 209 -12.55 -6.02 -3.70
N VAL A 210 -12.23 -6.65 -4.82
CA VAL A 210 -11.41 -6.04 -5.88
C VAL A 210 -12.10 -4.79 -6.43
N LEU A 211 -13.39 -4.87 -6.75
CA LEU A 211 -14.17 -3.73 -7.26
C LEU A 211 -14.28 -2.62 -6.21
N LEU A 212 -14.50 -2.97 -4.94
CA LEU A 212 -14.62 -2.01 -3.85
C LEU A 212 -13.34 -1.21 -3.62
N THR A 213 -12.19 -1.81 -3.80
CA THR A 213 -10.90 -1.16 -3.56
C THR A 213 -10.27 -0.56 -4.82
N LEU A 214 -10.80 -0.86 -6.01
CA LEU A 214 -10.19 -0.46 -7.28
C LEU A 214 -10.15 1.08 -7.43
N HIS A 215 -11.24 1.79 -7.13
CA HIS A 215 -11.30 3.25 -7.23
C HIS A 215 -10.31 3.92 -6.28
N GLU A 216 -10.21 3.44 -5.04
CA GLU A 216 -9.24 3.92 -4.06
C GLU A 216 -7.80 3.78 -4.55
N TRP A 217 -7.46 2.61 -5.14
CA TRP A 217 -6.14 2.41 -5.71
C TRP A 217 -5.89 3.30 -6.94
N MET A 218 -6.93 3.61 -7.74
CA MET A 218 -6.80 4.60 -8.81
C MET A 218 -6.48 5.99 -8.27
N ILE A 219 -7.06 6.38 -7.13
CA ILE A 219 -6.74 7.62 -6.42
C ILE A 219 -5.28 7.61 -5.93
N TRP A 220 -4.87 6.54 -5.26
CA TRP A 220 -3.52 6.41 -4.72
C TRP A 220 -2.43 6.51 -5.81
N TRP A 221 -2.70 6.03 -7.02
CA TRP A 221 -1.79 6.16 -8.15
C TRP A 221 -1.95 7.48 -8.89
N GLY A 222 -3.16 7.98 -9.04
CA GLY A 222 -3.48 9.15 -9.84
C GLY A 222 -3.19 10.48 -9.15
N VAL A 223 -3.49 10.60 -7.86
CA VAL A 223 -3.34 11.86 -7.12
C VAL A 223 -1.89 12.35 -7.07
N PRO A 224 -0.86 11.55 -6.75
CA PRO A 224 0.51 12.03 -6.76
C PRO A 224 0.95 12.57 -8.13
N MET A 225 0.53 11.95 -9.23
CA MET A 225 0.81 12.43 -10.59
C MET A 225 0.09 13.75 -10.86
N PHE A 226 -1.19 13.86 -10.47
CA PHE A 226 -1.99 15.08 -10.59
C PHE A 226 -1.37 16.27 -9.85
N LEU A 227 -0.81 16.03 -8.67
CA LEU A 227 -0.18 17.09 -7.89
C LEU A 227 1.09 17.64 -8.56
N VAL A 228 1.91 16.75 -9.15
CA VAL A 228 3.23 17.12 -9.71
C VAL A 228 3.14 17.61 -11.15
N ASP A 229 2.18 17.14 -11.93
CA ASP A 229 2.06 17.48 -13.33
C ASP A 229 1.83 18.99 -13.54
N PRO A 230 2.39 19.57 -14.63
CA PRO A 230 2.23 20.99 -14.91
C PRO A 230 0.77 21.36 -15.19
N GLY A 231 0.40 22.60 -14.85
CA GLY A 231 -0.94 23.13 -15.09
C GLY A 231 -1.36 23.13 -16.56
N SER A 232 -0.41 23.16 -17.49
CA SER A 232 -0.65 23.06 -18.93
C SER A 232 -1.32 21.76 -19.36
N ILE A 233 -1.12 20.68 -18.62
CA ILE A 233 -1.77 19.37 -18.86
C ILE A 233 -2.82 19.05 -17.78
N GLY A 234 -3.19 20.04 -16.97
CA GLY A 234 -4.25 19.94 -15.96
C GLY A 234 -3.81 19.42 -14.59
N GLY A 235 -2.51 19.45 -14.28
CA GLY A 235 -1.96 19.15 -12.95
C GLY A 235 -1.79 20.41 -12.10
N LEU A 236 -1.38 20.25 -10.82
CA LEU A 236 -1.25 21.36 -9.87
C LEU A 236 0.17 21.94 -9.79
N SER A 237 1.14 21.42 -10.53
CA SER A 237 2.54 21.89 -10.59
C SER A 237 3.26 21.92 -9.23
N MET A 238 2.89 21.04 -8.30
CA MET A 238 3.48 20.96 -6.96
C MET A 238 4.86 20.27 -7.00
N GLY A 239 5.76 20.72 -6.11
CA GLY A 239 7.05 20.08 -5.92
C GLY A 239 6.93 18.73 -5.16
N PRO A 240 7.93 17.82 -5.27
CA PRO A 240 7.92 16.56 -4.52
C PRO A 240 7.82 16.75 -3.01
N GLN A 241 8.46 17.80 -2.44
CA GLN A 241 8.37 18.13 -1.03
C GLN A 241 6.94 18.48 -0.61
N GLU A 242 6.21 19.24 -1.42
CA GLU A 242 4.81 19.60 -1.14
C GLU A 242 3.91 18.35 -1.18
N VAL A 243 4.12 17.47 -2.15
CA VAL A 243 3.44 16.16 -2.21
C VAL A 243 3.76 15.32 -0.97
N GLY A 244 5.01 15.32 -0.52
CA GLY A 244 5.44 14.67 0.72
C GLY A 244 4.71 15.20 1.96
N TYR A 245 4.51 16.52 2.07
CA TYR A 245 3.71 17.12 3.16
C TYR A 245 2.23 16.75 3.04
N VAL A 246 1.63 16.91 1.85
CA VAL A 246 0.20 16.70 1.63
C VAL A 246 -0.20 15.23 1.83
N LEU A 247 0.46 14.32 1.13
CA LEU A 247 0.10 12.91 1.14
C LEU A 247 0.87 12.12 2.21
N GLY A 248 2.17 12.34 2.32
CA GLY A 248 3.04 11.50 3.15
C GLY A 248 2.98 11.82 4.65
N THR A 249 2.64 13.05 5.03
CA THR A 249 2.49 13.45 6.44
C THR A 249 1.02 13.63 6.82
N LEU A 250 0.39 14.69 6.35
CA LEU A 250 -0.99 15.03 6.74
C LEU A 250 -1.99 14.01 6.22
N GLY A 251 -1.83 13.54 4.97
CA GLY A 251 -2.67 12.49 4.40
C GLY A 251 -2.60 11.20 5.22
N VAL A 252 -1.39 10.74 5.58
CA VAL A 252 -1.23 9.54 6.41
C VAL A 252 -1.83 9.75 7.81
N MET A 253 -1.65 10.92 8.43
CA MET A 253 -2.26 11.21 9.72
C MET A 253 -3.79 11.20 9.65
N ALA A 254 -4.37 11.79 8.62
CA ALA A 254 -5.80 11.78 8.37
C ALA A 254 -6.33 10.35 8.18
N LEU A 255 -5.67 9.54 7.36
CA LEU A 255 -5.99 8.13 7.14
C LEU A 255 -5.97 7.33 8.44
N VAL A 256 -4.96 7.53 9.27
CA VAL A 256 -4.84 6.86 10.58
C VAL A 256 -5.96 7.29 11.52
N LEU A 257 -6.27 8.58 11.60
CA LEU A 257 -7.38 9.09 12.40
C LEU A 257 -8.72 8.49 11.94
N GLY A 258 -8.92 8.38 10.62
CA GLY A 258 -10.06 7.69 10.02
C GLY A 258 -10.13 6.23 10.45
N CYS A 259 -9.03 5.47 10.33
CA CYS A 259 -8.94 4.07 10.78
C CYS A 259 -9.27 3.92 12.27
N VAL A 260 -8.67 4.73 13.13
CA VAL A 260 -8.91 4.69 14.59
C VAL A 260 -10.37 4.98 14.91
N THR A 261 -10.97 5.97 14.25
CA THR A 261 -12.38 6.33 14.41
C THR A 261 -13.27 5.19 13.93
N GLY A 262 -12.96 4.61 12.76
CA GLY A 262 -13.68 3.47 12.19
C GLY A 262 -13.66 2.26 13.14
N PHE A 263 -12.50 1.87 13.65
CA PHE A 263 -12.39 0.77 14.62
C PHE A 263 -13.14 1.04 15.92
N ARG A 264 -13.14 2.27 16.44
CA ARG A 264 -13.92 2.65 17.63
C ARG A 264 -15.43 2.50 17.41
N VAL A 265 -15.90 2.95 16.26
CA VAL A 265 -17.31 2.85 15.88
C VAL A 265 -17.73 1.39 15.71
N LEU A 266 -16.90 0.60 15.01
CA LEU A 266 -17.13 -0.83 14.80
C LEU A 266 -17.11 -1.63 16.11
N SER A 267 -16.26 -1.26 17.06
CA SER A 267 -16.20 -1.94 18.38
C SER A 267 -17.44 -1.72 19.23
N ARG A 268 -18.14 -0.60 19.02
CA ARG A 268 -19.38 -0.27 19.79
C ARG A 268 -20.62 -0.88 19.14
N ASN A 269 -20.77 -0.74 17.84
CA ASN A 269 -22.04 -0.99 17.15
C ASN A 269 -21.98 -2.20 16.19
N GLY A 270 -20.80 -2.78 16.01
CA GLY A 270 -20.58 -3.97 15.18
C GLY A 270 -20.50 -3.69 13.67
N LEU A 271 -19.80 -4.57 12.98
CA LEU A 271 -19.48 -4.45 11.55
C LEU A 271 -20.75 -4.40 10.67
N ARG A 272 -21.76 -5.16 11.00
CA ARG A 272 -22.99 -5.25 10.17
C ARG A 272 -23.73 -3.91 10.03
N HIS A 273 -23.72 -3.10 11.09
CA HIS A 273 -24.43 -1.82 11.12
C HIS A 273 -23.67 -0.74 10.36
N TRP A 274 -22.32 -0.73 10.50
CA TRP A 274 -21.48 0.34 10.00
C TRP A 274 -20.82 0.08 8.65
N LEU A 275 -20.87 -1.15 8.14
CA LEU A 275 -20.17 -1.49 6.91
C LEU A 275 -20.70 -0.67 5.71
N TRP A 276 -22.02 -0.46 5.61
CA TRP A 276 -22.61 0.38 4.58
C TRP A 276 -22.22 1.86 4.68
N PRO A 277 -22.39 2.53 5.83
CA PRO A 277 -21.92 3.89 6.01
C PRO A 277 -20.43 4.07 5.69
N MET A 278 -19.60 3.07 6.00
CA MET A 278 -18.17 3.10 5.71
C MET A 278 -17.87 3.02 4.21
N VAL A 279 -18.57 2.15 3.47
CA VAL A 279 -18.40 2.05 2.02
C VAL A 279 -18.83 3.35 1.33
N VAL A 280 -19.94 3.94 1.78
CA VAL A 280 -20.39 5.24 1.25
C VAL A 280 -19.43 6.36 1.63
N ALA A 281 -18.88 6.34 2.83
CA ALA A 281 -17.91 7.33 3.29
C ALA A 281 -16.61 7.28 2.49
N MET A 282 -16.20 6.13 1.97
CA MET A 282 -15.05 6.03 1.05
C MET A 282 -15.36 6.68 -0.31
N ALA A 283 -16.53 6.44 -0.86
CA ALA A 283 -16.87 6.85 -2.22
C ALA A 283 -17.23 8.34 -2.36
N LEU A 284 -17.79 8.97 -1.31
CA LEU A 284 -18.27 10.34 -1.40
C LEU A 284 -17.18 11.40 -1.58
N PRO A 285 -16.04 11.32 -0.85
CA PRO A 285 -14.99 12.33 -0.96
C PRO A 285 -14.24 12.34 -2.29
N ASP A 286 -14.36 11.30 -3.10
CA ASP A 286 -13.77 11.27 -4.45
C ASP A 286 -14.25 12.46 -5.31
N MET A 287 -15.44 13.01 -5.00
CA MET A 287 -15.95 14.22 -5.64
C MET A 287 -15.07 15.46 -5.37
N LEU A 288 -14.34 15.48 -4.25
CA LEU A 288 -13.38 16.55 -3.95
C LEU A 288 -12.21 16.57 -4.93
N LEU A 289 -11.83 15.41 -5.45
CA LEU A 289 -10.78 15.29 -6.48
C LEU A 289 -11.26 15.84 -7.82
N VAL A 290 -12.54 15.61 -8.16
CA VAL A 290 -13.17 16.25 -9.32
C VAL A 290 -13.18 17.76 -9.14
N TYR A 291 -13.56 18.25 -7.97
CA TYR A 291 -13.49 19.68 -7.66
C TYR A 291 -12.08 20.23 -7.83
N LEU A 292 -11.05 19.59 -7.27
CA LEU A 292 -9.65 20.04 -7.42
C LEU A 292 -9.20 20.09 -8.89
N ALA A 293 -9.59 19.11 -9.71
CA ALA A 293 -9.23 19.07 -11.14
C ALA A 293 -9.92 20.15 -11.99
N TYR A 294 -11.08 20.64 -11.55
CA TYR A 294 -11.78 21.74 -12.25
C TYR A 294 -11.39 23.11 -11.69
N ALA A 295 -11.29 23.25 -10.38
CA ALA A 295 -11.02 24.51 -9.70
C ALA A 295 -9.56 24.95 -9.83
N MET A 296 -8.62 23.95 -9.92
CA MET A 296 -7.17 24.21 -10.02
C MET A 296 -6.70 25.26 -9.02
N PRO A 297 -6.96 25.12 -7.70
CA PRO A 297 -6.71 26.16 -6.73
C PRO A 297 -5.21 26.45 -6.63
N ALA A 298 -4.85 27.72 -6.63
CA ALA A 298 -3.46 28.17 -6.42
C ALA A 298 -3.04 28.03 -4.95
N ASP A 299 -3.98 28.00 -4.03
CA ASP A 299 -3.72 27.88 -2.61
C ASP A 299 -3.64 26.41 -2.17
N ILE A 300 -2.49 26.05 -1.63
CA ILE A 300 -2.18 24.71 -1.13
C ILE A 300 -3.16 24.23 -0.04
N TRP A 301 -3.76 25.15 0.73
CA TRP A 301 -4.71 24.79 1.80
C TRP A 301 -5.97 24.11 1.29
N HIS A 302 -6.46 24.48 0.10
CA HIS A 302 -7.58 23.80 -0.52
C HIS A 302 -7.24 22.34 -0.83
N VAL A 303 -6.02 22.11 -1.31
CA VAL A 303 -5.51 20.75 -1.60
C VAL A 303 -5.39 19.94 -0.30
N PHE A 304 -4.83 20.55 0.77
CA PHE A 304 -4.72 19.90 2.08
C PHE A 304 -6.08 19.47 2.64
N VAL A 305 -7.06 20.37 2.60
CA VAL A 305 -8.39 20.08 3.14
C VAL A 305 -9.07 18.96 2.33
N CYS A 306 -9.07 19.06 1.00
CA CYS A 306 -9.72 18.05 0.15
C CYS A 306 -9.08 16.67 0.31
N LEU A 307 -7.74 16.57 0.24
CA LEU A 307 -7.04 15.31 0.39
C LEU A 307 -7.03 14.81 1.85
N GLY A 308 -7.06 15.71 2.83
CA GLY A 308 -7.22 15.35 4.23
C GLY A 308 -8.56 14.68 4.51
N VAL A 309 -9.65 15.22 3.97
CA VAL A 309 -11.00 14.63 4.09
C VAL A 309 -11.07 13.30 3.35
N GLU A 310 -10.54 13.22 2.13
CA GLU A 310 -10.49 11.99 1.34
C GLU A 310 -9.74 10.88 2.09
N ASN A 311 -8.50 11.13 2.53
CA ASN A 311 -7.70 10.16 3.28
C ASN A 311 -8.34 9.75 4.62
N PHE A 312 -8.99 10.67 5.33
CA PHE A 312 -9.72 10.35 6.55
C PHE A 312 -10.86 9.37 6.26
N CYS A 313 -11.65 9.62 5.24
CA CYS A 313 -12.80 8.80 4.86
C CYS A 313 -12.35 7.44 4.29
N CYS A 314 -11.26 7.42 3.49
CA CYS A 314 -10.60 6.19 3.07
C CYS A 314 -10.17 5.35 4.29
N GLY A 315 -9.48 5.94 5.26
CA GLY A 315 -9.10 5.28 6.50
C GLY A 315 -10.28 4.74 7.30
N PHE A 316 -11.36 5.51 7.39
CA PHE A 316 -12.59 5.10 8.07
C PHE A 316 -13.21 3.86 7.41
N GLY A 317 -13.30 3.83 6.09
CA GLY A 317 -13.81 2.69 5.33
C GLY A 317 -12.85 1.49 5.34
N LEU A 318 -11.53 1.73 5.30
CA LEU A 318 -10.51 0.68 5.38
C LEU A 318 -10.63 -0.14 6.67
N ALA A 319 -10.97 0.48 7.80
CA ALA A 319 -11.25 -0.24 9.05
C ALA A 319 -12.37 -1.27 8.88
N GLY A 320 -13.42 -0.94 8.14
CA GLY A 320 -14.52 -1.85 7.81
C GLY A 320 -14.07 -3.00 6.92
N ILE A 321 -13.30 -2.71 5.87
CA ILE A 321 -12.76 -3.72 4.94
C ILE A 321 -11.84 -4.70 5.68
N LEU A 322 -10.94 -4.22 6.51
CA LEU A 322 -10.03 -5.07 7.29
C LEU A 322 -10.79 -6.02 8.23
N LEU A 323 -11.80 -5.52 8.95
CA LEU A 323 -12.64 -6.37 9.79
C LEU A 323 -13.49 -7.35 8.97
N TYR A 324 -13.96 -6.94 7.80
CA TYR A 324 -14.66 -7.82 6.86
C TYR A 324 -13.76 -8.99 6.43
N ILE A 325 -12.53 -8.69 6.02
CA ILE A 325 -11.53 -9.71 5.65
C ILE A 325 -11.27 -10.64 6.84
N MET A 326 -11.03 -10.10 8.04
CA MET A 326 -10.81 -10.91 9.24
C MET A 326 -12.00 -11.80 9.58
N TYR A 327 -13.22 -11.32 9.38
CA TYR A 327 -14.43 -12.11 9.63
C TYR A 327 -14.54 -13.32 8.70
N TYR A 328 -14.26 -13.14 7.40
CA TYR A 328 -14.36 -14.21 6.40
C TYR A 328 -13.11 -15.12 6.35
N ALA A 329 -11.96 -14.64 6.79
CA ALA A 329 -10.76 -15.46 6.90
C ALA A 329 -10.79 -16.44 8.08
N ARG A 330 -11.71 -16.28 9.04
CA ARG A 330 -11.80 -17.12 10.25
C ARG A 330 -12.06 -18.60 9.92
N GLY A 331 -11.48 -19.49 10.73
CA GLY A 331 -11.67 -20.95 10.63
C GLY A 331 -10.38 -21.69 10.29
N ARG A 332 -10.52 -22.95 9.86
CA ARG A 332 -9.37 -23.74 9.40
C ARG A 332 -8.70 -23.06 8.21
N GLY A 333 -7.38 -22.92 8.25
CA GLY A 333 -6.63 -22.25 7.19
C GLY A 333 -6.70 -20.71 7.24
N MET A 334 -6.96 -20.10 8.40
CA MET A 334 -7.10 -18.65 8.56
C MET A 334 -5.94 -17.85 7.94
N ALA A 335 -4.70 -18.30 8.09
CA ALA A 335 -3.54 -17.62 7.52
C ALA A 335 -3.54 -17.66 5.98
N ALA A 336 -3.81 -18.81 5.38
CA ALA A 336 -3.88 -18.97 3.92
C ALA A 336 -5.07 -18.18 3.34
N ASN A 337 -6.20 -18.13 4.04
CA ASN A 337 -7.34 -17.32 3.63
C ASN A 337 -7.00 -15.82 3.69
N ALA A 338 -6.33 -15.36 4.74
CA ALA A 338 -5.88 -13.98 4.88
C ALA A 338 -4.88 -13.61 3.76
N ASP A 339 -3.91 -14.48 3.47
CA ASP A 339 -2.97 -14.28 2.36
C ASP A 339 -3.70 -14.18 1.01
N THR A 340 -4.76 -14.98 0.79
CA THR A 340 -5.57 -14.90 -0.44
C THR A 340 -6.27 -13.54 -0.55
N TYR A 341 -6.88 -13.04 0.53
CA TYR A 341 -7.50 -11.71 0.52
C TYR A 341 -6.46 -10.60 0.31
N MET A 342 -5.27 -10.70 0.94
CA MET A 342 -4.20 -9.74 0.73
C MET A 342 -3.63 -9.79 -0.69
N SER A 343 -3.55 -10.98 -1.32
CA SER A 343 -3.21 -11.13 -2.74
C SER A 343 -4.23 -10.44 -3.64
N LEU A 344 -5.53 -10.52 -3.32
CA LEU A 344 -6.58 -9.84 -4.07
C LEU A 344 -6.52 -8.32 -3.94
N LEU A 345 -6.23 -7.81 -2.75
CA LEU A 345 -5.99 -6.37 -2.55
C LEU A 345 -4.76 -5.90 -3.35
N ALA A 346 -3.68 -6.67 -3.33
CA ALA A 346 -2.49 -6.37 -4.11
C ALA A 346 -2.77 -6.44 -5.63
N PHE A 347 -3.61 -7.38 -6.07
CA PHE A 347 -4.06 -7.46 -7.47
C PHE A 347 -4.89 -6.24 -7.87
N SER A 348 -5.83 -5.81 -7.02
CA SER A 348 -6.59 -4.57 -7.25
C SER A 348 -5.68 -3.35 -7.38
N ALA A 349 -4.70 -3.22 -6.47
CA ALA A 349 -3.71 -2.13 -6.50
C ALA A 349 -2.83 -2.18 -7.76
N MET A 350 -2.38 -3.38 -8.16
CA MET A 350 -1.58 -3.59 -9.36
C MET A 350 -2.38 -3.24 -10.63
N ALA A 351 -3.61 -3.73 -10.72
CA ALA A 351 -4.48 -3.48 -11.88
C ALA A 351 -4.82 -1.98 -12.00
N ALA A 352 -5.16 -1.33 -10.88
CA ALA A 352 -5.39 0.11 -10.84
C ALA A 352 -4.15 0.88 -11.30
N GLY A 353 -2.98 0.61 -10.71
CA GLY A 353 -1.75 1.32 -11.06
C GLY A 353 -1.32 1.09 -12.50
N ALA A 354 -1.48 -0.12 -13.01
CA ALA A 354 -1.20 -0.43 -14.42
C ALA A 354 -2.11 0.34 -15.39
N ALA A 355 -3.36 0.61 -15.00
CA ALA A 355 -4.33 1.29 -15.85
C ALA A 355 -4.32 2.82 -15.67
N THR A 356 -4.07 3.32 -14.47
CA THR A 356 -4.28 4.72 -14.08
C THR A 356 -3.55 5.70 -14.98
N GLY A 357 -2.26 5.50 -15.23
CA GLY A 357 -1.48 6.43 -16.08
C GLY A 357 -1.97 6.45 -17.51
N PHE A 358 -2.30 5.29 -18.10
CA PHE A 358 -2.85 5.21 -19.46
C PHE A 358 -4.21 5.88 -19.58
N VAL A 359 -5.08 5.67 -18.60
CA VAL A 359 -6.42 6.30 -18.56
C VAL A 359 -6.27 7.81 -18.41
N GLN A 360 -5.35 8.27 -17.57
CA GLN A 360 -5.09 9.68 -17.35
C GLN A 360 -4.47 10.33 -18.60
N ASP A 361 -3.48 9.72 -19.27
CA ASP A 361 -2.86 10.24 -20.48
C ASP A 361 -3.88 10.36 -21.62
N TYR A 362 -4.85 9.44 -21.71
CA TYR A 362 -5.87 9.44 -22.76
C TYR A 362 -7.02 10.44 -22.50
N PHE A 363 -7.54 10.51 -21.27
CA PHE A 363 -8.73 11.28 -20.93
C PHE A 363 -8.43 12.65 -20.29
N GLY A 364 -7.21 12.85 -19.74
CA GLY A 364 -6.84 13.98 -18.90
C GLY A 364 -7.42 13.89 -17.50
N TYR A 365 -6.90 14.70 -16.56
CA TYR A 365 -7.24 14.61 -15.11
C TYR A 365 -8.72 14.82 -14.80
N ARG A 366 -9.39 15.78 -15.46
CA ARG A 366 -10.81 16.07 -15.20
C ARG A 366 -11.70 14.87 -15.45
N ARG A 367 -11.52 14.22 -16.62
CA ARG A 367 -12.31 13.02 -16.97
C ARG A 367 -11.86 11.80 -16.19
N PHE A 368 -10.56 11.69 -15.88
CA PHE A 368 -10.01 10.64 -15.06
C PHE A 368 -10.70 10.58 -13.69
N PHE A 369 -10.78 11.70 -12.95
CA PHE A 369 -11.45 11.72 -11.64
C PHE A 369 -12.96 11.47 -11.74
N ILE A 370 -13.63 11.89 -12.82
CA ILE A 370 -15.04 11.50 -13.05
C ILE A 370 -15.16 9.97 -13.22
N LEU A 371 -14.24 9.32 -13.94
CA LEU A 371 -14.21 7.87 -14.07
C LEU A 371 -13.95 7.17 -12.73
N VAL A 372 -13.10 7.74 -11.87
CA VAL A 372 -12.86 7.24 -10.50
C VAL A 372 -14.16 7.28 -9.68
N VAL A 373 -14.88 8.40 -9.69
CA VAL A 373 -16.20 8.51 -9.02
C VAL A 373 -17.20 7.51 -9.60
N ALA A 374 -17.23 7.31 -10.91
CA ALA A 374 -18.10 6.30 -11.52
C ALA A 374 -17.71 4.88 -11.06
N ALA A 375 -16.40 4.57 -10.96
CA ALA A 375 -15.93 3.30 -10.42
C ALA A 375 -16.33 3.11 -8.94
N ALA A 376 -16.27 4.17 -8.14
CA ALA A 376 -16.73 4.17 -6.75
C ALA A 376 -18.22 3.85 -6.64
N LEU A 377 -19.06 4.42 -7.52
CA LEU A 377 -20.49 4.10 -7.57
C LEU A 377 -20.73 2.62 -7.94
N VAL A 378 -19.99 2.08 -8.91
CA VAL A 378 -20.04 0.66 -9.26
C VAL A 378 -19.63 -0.20 -8.06
N ALA A 379 -18.62 0.21 -7.30
CA ALA A 379 -18.18 -0.47 -6.08
C ALA A 379 -19.28 -0.50 -5.01
N VAL A 380 -19.96 0.62 -4.77
CA VAL A 380 -21.11 0.71 -3.83
C VAL A 380 -22.24 -0.24 -4.27
N VAL A 381 -22.57 -0.27 -5.56
CA VAL A 381 -23.61 -1.18 -6.12
C VAL A 381 -23.16 -2.64 -5.99
N ALA A 382 -21.92 -2.97 -6.33
CA ALA A 382 -21.37 -4.32 -6.18
C ALA A 382 -21.42 -4.78 -4.72
N PHE A 383 -21.14 -3.88 -3.78
CA PHE A 383 -21.27 -4.15 -2.36
C PHE A 383 -22.71 -4.41 -1.92
N ALA A 384 -23.69 -3.76 -2.55
CA ALA A 384 -25.13 -4.01 -2.31
C ALA A 384 -25.54 -5.45 -2.66
N CYS A 385 -24.89 -6.05 -3.65
CA CYS A 385 -25.15 -7.42 -4.08
C CYS A 385 -24.51 -8.47 -3.15
N LEU A 386 -23.69 -8.08 -2.17
CA LEU A 386 -23.09 -9.01 -1.21
C LEU A 386 -24.14 -9.60 -0.27
N PRO A 387 -24.12 -10.90 -0.01
CA PRO A 387 -25.05 -11.52 0.92
C PRO A 387 -24.88 -10.94 2.32
N ARG A 388 -26.00 -10.54 2.90
CA ARG A 388 -26.06 -9.98 4.25
C ARG A 388 -25.42 -10.93 5.26
N MET A 389 -24.55 -10.42 6.11
CA MET A 389 -23.96 -11.19 7.21
C MET A 389 -25.07 -11.83 8.06
N ARG A 390 -25.02 -13.16 8.21
CA ARG A 390 -26.00 -13.86 9.07
C ARG A 390 -25.84 -13.40 10.53
N ARG A 391 -26.98 -13.18 11.21
CA ARG A 391 -27.01 -13.07 12.68
C ARG A 391 -26.49 -14.41 13.23
N ARG A 392 -25.38 -14.38 13.95
CA ARG A 392 -25.01 -15.41 14.92
C ARG A 392 -25.34 -14.90 16.29
#